data_684785e8d0654741e51c34f91658b20e
#
_entry.id   684785e8d0654741e51c34f91658b20e
#
_cell.length_a   1.000
_cell.length_b   1.000
_cell.length_c   1.000
_cell.angle_alpha   90.00
_cell.angle_beta   90.00
_cell.angle_gamma   90.00
#
_symmetry.space_group_name_H-M   'P 1'
#
loop_
_entity.id
_entity.type
_entity.pdbx_description
1 polymer ?
#
loop_
_entity_poly.entity_id
_entity_poly.type
_entity_poly.pdbx_seq_one_letter_code
_entity_poly.pdbx_strand_id
1 'polypeptide(L)'
;YDSEVINRVLRLNEKIIKGFGLKQGLTHSEFIISNNEIILLETAARGGGVFISSDIIPLMTNFDTTKFIVELAVGKICSFPEIVETNKFCSYLAFFLPVGKVIECENIQLIQELDFVHGNNLDKIKLGLETFNNVDKTSRYFMVLEAGSYDEIQERISYIKSQLNIKVQRDGIMYSIIWN
;
A
#
# COMPACT_ATOMS: atom_id res chain seq x y z
N TYR A 1 -10.24 -14.63 -3.64
CA TYR A 1 -11.41 -14.81 -4.53
C TYR A 1 -11.10 -15.91 -5.53
N ASP A 2 -12.12 -16.62 -5.98
CA ASP A 2 -11.95 -17.59 -7.06
C ASP A 2 -11.75 -16.91 -8.43
N SER A 3 -11.26 -17.67 -9.40
CA SER A 3 -10.94 -17.15 -10.73
C SER A 3 -12.17 -16.65 -11.49
N GLU A 4 -13.36 -17.17 -11.22
CA GLU A 4 -14.59 -16.73 -11.87
C GLU A 4 -14.96 -15.31 -11.42
N VAL A 5 -14.89 -15.03 -10.12
CA VAL A 5 -15.14 -13.70 -9.55
C VAL A 5 -14.13 -12.69 -10.09
N ILE A 6 -12.84 -13.05 -10.11
CA ILE A 6 -11.79 -12.19 -10.67
C ILE A 6 -12.10 -11.85 -12.14
N ASN A 7 -12.43 -12.84 -12.96
CA ASN A 7 -12.74 -12.63 -14.37
C ASN A 7 -13.98 -11.76 -14.59
N ARG A 8 -14.99 -11.85 -13.69
CA ARG A 8 -16.16 -10.98 -13.74
C ARG A 8 -15.81 -9.52 -13.42
N VAL A 9 -14.97 -9.30 -12.41
CA VAL A 9 -14.46 -7.96 -12.06
C VAL A 9 -13.66 -7.37 -13.21
N LEU A 10 -12.74 -8.12 -13.81
CA LEU A 10 -11.92 -7.66 -14.94
C LEU A 10 -12.77 -7.25 -16.13
N ARG A 11 -13.76 -8.09 -16.53
CA ARG A 11 -14.69 -7.77 -17.63
C ARG A 11 -15.51 -6.51 -17.34
N LEU A 12 -16.00 -6.36 -16.11
CA LEU A 12 -16.75 -5.18 -15.69
C LEU A 12 -15.86 -3.93 -15.76
N ASN A 13 -14.66 -4.00 -15.20
CA ASN A 13 -13.70 -2.91 -15.23
C ASN A 13 -13.36 -2.49 -16.66
N GLU A 14 -13.07 -3.43 -17.55
CA GLU A 14 -12.80 -3.15 -18.97
C GLU A 14 -13.97 -2.39 -19.63
N LYS A 15 -15.19 -2.80 -19.36
CA LYS A 15 -16.42 -2.17 -19.89
C LYS A 15 -16.57 -0.72 -19.40
N ILE A 16 -16.28 -0.49 -18.11
CA ILE A 16 -16.30 0.84 -17.49
C ILE A 16 -15.27 1.74 -18.14
N ILE A 17 -14.01 1.28 -18.22
CA ILE A 17 -12.90 2.05 -18.79
C ILE A 17 -13.15 2.41 -20.26
N LYS A 18 -13.64 1.46 -21.05
CA LYS A 18 -14.04 1.71 -22.44
C LYS A 18 -15.20 2.73 -22.53
N GLY A 19 -16.18 2.65 -21.63
CA GLY A 19 -17.29 3.60 -21.55
C GLY A 19 -16.86 5.04 -21.27
N PHE A 20 -15.77 5.24 -20.50
CA PHE A 20 -15.16 6.56 -20.29
C PHE A 20 -14.28 7.03 -21.46
N GLY A 21 -14.08 6.22 -22.47
CA GLY A 21 -13.28 6.57 -23.64
C GLY A 21 -11.77 6.60 -23.37
N LEU A 22 -11.30 6.01 -22.29
CA LEU A 22 -9.87 5.92 -21.97
C LEU A 22 -9.19 4.94 -22.94
N LYS A 23 -8.17 5.43 -23.63
CA LYS A 23 -7.48 4.65 -24.66
C LYS A 23 -6.14 4.08 -24.17
N GLN A 24 -5.47 4.81 -23.29
CA GLN A 24 -4.14 4.46 -22.78
C GLN A 24 -3.98 5.00 -21.37
N GLY A 25 -3.17 4.35 -20.56
CA GLY A 25 -2.82 4.79 -19.22
C GLY A 25 -3.02 3.72 -18.15
N LEU A 26 -2.86 4.13 -16.91
CA LEU A 26 -3.19 3.32 -15.75
C LEU A 26 -4.56 3.75 -15.21
N THR A 27 -5.30 2.78 -14.70
CA THR A 27 -6.53 3.03 -13.97
C THR A 27 -6.50 2.32 -12.62
N HIS A 28 -7.15 2.90 -11.65
CA HIS A 28 -7.39 2.30 -10.35
C HIS A 28 -8.88 2.26 -10.12
N SER A 29 -9.41 1.07 -9.90
CA SER A 29 -10.84 0.86 -9.67
C SER A 29 -11.06 0.07 -8.39
N GLU A 30 -12.01 0.49 -7.59
CA GLU A 30 -12.39 -0.17 -6.34
C GLU A 30 -13.79 -0.77 -6.46
N PHE A 31 -13.93 -2.02 -6.04
CA PHE A 31 -15.19 -2.76 -6.12
C PHE A 31 -15.56 -3.38 -4.77
N ILE A 32 -16.84 -3.40 -4.47
CA ILE A 32 -17.40 -4.28 -3.43
C ILE A 32 -17.98 -5.52 -4.10
N ILE A 33 -17.67 -6.67 -3.51
CA ILE A 33 -18.26 -7.96 -3.90
C ILE A 33 -19.08 -8.46 -2.73
N SER A 34 -20.39 -8.54 -2.93
CA SER A 34 -21.35 -8.99 -1.91
C SER A 34 -22.50 -9.73 -2.57
N ASN A 35 -22.93 -10.85 -1.99
CA ASN A 35 -24.07 -11.63 -2.48
C ASN A 35 -24.03 -11.93 -3.99
N ASN A 36 -22.85 -12.27 -4.51
CA ASN A 36 -22.60 -12.50 -5.93
C ASN A 36 -22.78 -11.28 -6.85
N GLU A 37 -22.96 -10.09 -6.28
CA GLU A 37 -22.97 -8.82 -7.00
C GLU A 37 -21.61 -8.15 -6.94
N ILE A 38 -21.26 -7.39 -8.00
CA ILE A 38 -20.02 -6.61 -8.10
C ILE A 38 -20.44 -5.16 -8.28
N ILE A 39 -20.12 -4.33 -7.30
CA ILE A 39 -20.48 -2.91 -7.25
C ILE A 39 -19.22 -2.08 -7.39
N LEU A 40 -19.16 -1.22 -8.41
CA LEU A 40 -18.09 -0.23 -8.54
C LEU A 40 -18.29 0.85 -7.47
N LEU A 41 -17.24 1.11 -6.69
CA LEU A 41 -17.20 2.23 -5.74
C LEU A 41 -16.57 3.46 -6.38
N GLU A 42 -15.38 3.28 -6.95
CA GLU A 42 -14.57 4.35 -7.51
C GLU A 42 -13.77 3.82 -8.70
N THR A 43 -13.55 4.69 -9.70
CA THR A 43 -12.53 4.50 -10.72
C THR A 43 -11.83 5.81 -11.01
N ALA A 44 -10.53 5.75 -11.18
CA ALA A 44 -9.70 6.92 -11.47
C ALA A 44 -8.70 6.61 -12.59
N ALA A 45 -8.50 7.56 -13.50
CA ALA A 45 -7.52 7.47 -14.60
C ALA A 45 -6.10 7.81 -14.06
N ARG A 46 -5.63 7.06 -13.13
CA ARG A 46 -4.30 7.15 -12.50
C ARG A 46 -3.92 5.80 -11.89
N GLY A 47 -2.68 5.67 -11.51
CA GLY A 47 -2.25 4.52 -10.70
C GLY A 47 -2.90 4.48 -9.31
N GLY A 48 -2.92 3.33 -8.69
CA GLY A 48 -3.39 3.14 -7.32
C GLY A 48 -2.54 3.94 -6.32
N GLY A 49 -3.19 4.46 -5.28
CA GLY A 49 -2.53 5.10 -4.15
C GLY A 49 -1.87 4.09 -3.20
N VAL A 50 -1.43 4.55 -2.03
CA VAL A 50 -0.83 3.74 -0.97
C VAL A 50 0.25 2.77 -1.47
N PHE A 51 1.14 3.27 -2.36
CA PHE A 51 2.26 2.52 -2.93
C PHE A 51 1.86 1.30 -3.80
N ILE A 52 0.58 1.16 -4.16
CA ILE A 52 0.13 0.07 -5.03
C ILE A 52 0.87 0.14 -6.37
N SER A 53 0.83 1.29 -7.05
CA SER A 53 1.44 1.42 -8.38
C SER A 53 2.95 1.57 -8.33
N SER A 54 3.51 2.29 -7.36
CA SER A 54 4.95 2.59 -7.33
C SER A 54 5.80 1.45 -6.78
N ASP A 55 5.24 0.60 -5.92
CA ASP A 55 5.99 -0.42 -5.19
C ASP A 55 5.38 -1.81 -5.29
N ILE A 56 4.09 -1.97 -4.91
CA ILE A 56 3.47 -3.30 -4.83
C ILE A 56 3.39 -3.98 -6.20
N ILE A 57 2.89 -3.28 -7.22
CA ILE A 57 2.79 -3.85 -8.58
C ILE A 57 4.19 -4.20 -9.12
N PRO A 58 5.20 -3.31 -9.08
CA PRO A 58 6.55 -3.68 -9.50
C PRO A 58 7.14 -4.88 -8.76
N LEU A 59 6.96 -4.99 -7.45
CA LEU A 59 7.42 -6.13 -6.67
C LEU A 59 6.75 -7.45 -7.09
N MET A 60 5.45 -7.40 -7.38
CA MET A 60 4.68 -8.59 -7.74
C MET A 60 4.78 -8.99 -9.21
N THR A 61 5.16 -8.07 -10.10
CA THR A 61 5.04 -8.29 -11.55
C THR A 61 6.31 -7.94 -12.34
N ASN A 62 7.34 -7.39 -11.71
CA ASN A 62 8.51 -6.79 -12.36
C ASN A 62 8.17 -5.69 -13.39
N PHE A 63 6.93 -5.17 -13.36
CA PHE A 63 6.47 -4.11 -14.25
C PHE A 63 6.62 -2.74 -13.59
N ASP A 64 7.57 -1.93 -14.08
CA ASP A 64 7.76 -0.56 -13.62
C ASP A 64 6.65 0.36 -14.15
N THR A 65 5.58 0.47 -13.37
CA THR A 65 4.42 1.30 -13.69
C THR A 65 4.76 2.78 -13.76
N THR A 66 5.70 3.26 -12.96
CA THR A 66 6.14 4.66 -12.94
C THR A 66 6.87 5.01 -14.23
N LYS A 67 7.82 4.18 -14.63
CA LYS A 67 8.52 4.34 -15.91
C LYS A 67 7.54 4.29 -17.08
N PHE A 68 6.64 3.33 -17.09
CA PHE A 68 5.61 3.18 -18.12
C PHE A 68 4.78 4.45 -18.30
N ILE A 69 4.26 5.03 -17.23
CA ILE A 69 3.44 6.24 -17.30
C ILE A 69 4.25 7.45 -17.79
N VAL A 70 5.49 7.61 -17.36
CA VAL A 70 6.38 8.69 -17.82
C VAL A 70 6.66 8.54 -19.32
N GLU A 71 7.02 7.34 -19.76
CA GLU A 71 7.31 7.09 -21.18
C GLU A 71 6.07 7.31 -22.07
N LEU A 72 4.90 6.90 -21.59
CA LEU A 72 3.63 7.15 -22.27
C LEU A 72 3.33 8.66 -22.38
N ALA A 73 3.54 9.40 -21.30
CA ALA A 73 3.27 10.83 -21.24
C ALA A 73 4.18 11.66 -22.17
N VAL A 74 5.41 11.21 -22.40
CA VAL A 74 6.33 11.87 -23.35
C VAL A 74 6.21 11.36 -24.80
N GLY A 75 5.17 10.59 -25.08
CA GLY A 75 4.87 10.11 -26.45
C GLY A 75 5.75 8.96 -26.92
N LYS A 76 6.51 8.32 -26.05
CA LYS A 76 7.12 7.03 -26.38
C LYS A 76 6.01 5.99 -26.46
N ILE A 77 5.85 5.37 -27.63
CA ILE A 77 4.88 4.28 -27.81
C ILE A 77 5.42 3.08 -27.06
N CYS A 78 4.80 2.77 -25.94
CA CYS A 78 5.03 1.53 -25.23
C CYS A 78 4.00 0.52 -25.73
N SER A 79 4.45 -0.56 -26.38
CA SER A 79 3.65 -1.77 -26.36
C SER A 79 3.52 -2.19 -24.88
N PHE A 80 2.33 -2.56 -24.44
CA PHE A 80 2.15 -3.06 -23.08
C PHE A 80 3.03 -4.31 -22.94
N PRO A 81 3.97 -4.35 -21.98
CA PRO A 81 4.85 -5.50 -21.84
C PRO A 81 4.06 -6.71 -21.37
N GLU A 82 4.56 -7.89 -21.67
CA GLU A 82 4.06 -9.11 -21.03
C GLU A 82 4.35 -9.01 -19.53
N ILE A 83 3.29 -9.09 -18.73
CA ILE A 83 3.41 -9.06 -17.27
C ILE A 83 3.73 -10.48 -16.81
N VAL A 84 4.88 -10.64 -16.19
CA VAL A 84 5.27 -11.90 -15.54
C VAL A 84 4.98 -11.75 -14.05
N GLU A 85 3.98 -12.49 -13.59
CA GLU A 85 3.71 -12.56 -12.14
C GLU A 85 4.91 -13.19 -11.41
N THR A 86 5.38 -12.51 -10.39
CA THR A 86 6.34 -13.07 -9.45
C THR A 86 5.58 -13.90 -8.40
N ASN A 87 6.23 -14.89 -7.81
CA ASN A 87 5.64 -15.64 -6.69
C ASN A 87 5.77 -14.85 -5.36
N LYS A 88 5.63 -13.52 -5.43
CA LYS A 88 5.76 -12.65 -4.27
C LYS A 88 4.39 -12.22 -3.74
N PHE A 89 4.30 -12.14 -2.43
CA PHE A 89 3.19 -11.54 -1.69
C PHE A 89 3.64 -10.21 -1.15
N CYS A 90 2.80 -9.19 -1.26
CA CYS A 90 3.07 -7.87 -0.70
C CYS A 90 1.96 -7.45 0.25
N SER A 91 2.35 -6.67 1.26
CA SER A 91 1.41 -6.07 2.21
C SER A 91 1.76 -4.60 2.44
N TYR A 92 0.73 -3.78 2.54
CA TYR A 92 0.82 -2.41 3.03
C TYR A 92 0.44 -2.41 4.51
N LEU A 93 1.46 -2.44 5.38
CA LEU A 93 1.27 -2.38 6.82
C LEU A 93 1.26 -0.92 7.28
N ALA A 94 0.17 -0.50 7.89
CA ALA A 94 0.00 0.87 8.35
C ALA A 94 -0.36 0.97 9.82
N PHE A 95 -0.06 2.11 10.41
CA PHE A 95 -0.42 2.43 11.79
C PHE A 95 -0.57 3.94 11.99
N PHE A 96 -1.17 4.29 13.11
CA PHE A 96 -1.26 5.67 13.60
C PHE A 96 -0.58 5.81 14.95
N LEU A 97 -0.09 7.00 15.25
CA LEU A 97 0.31 7.36 16.59
C LEU A 97 -0.87 8.07 17.28
N PRO A 98 -1.14 7.78 18.54
CA PRO A 98 -2.08 8.54 19.35
C PRO A 98 -1.73 10.03 19.38
N VAL A 99 -2.72 10.86 19.65
CA VAL A 99 -2.49 12.31 19.87
C VAL A 99 -1.65 12.51 21.11
N GLY A 100 -0.58 13.31 21.01
CA GLY A 100 0.34 13.60 22.10
C GLY A 100 1.78 13.78 21.64
N LYS A 101 2.74 13.58 22.54
CA LYS A 101 4.17 13.72 22.29
C LYS A 101 4.87 12.36 22.32
N VAL A 102 5.64 12.06 21.30
CA VAL A 102 6.46 10.83 21.25
C VAL A 102 7.57 10.90 22.29
N ILE A 103 7.56 9.98 23.25
CA ILE A 103 8.52 9.91 24.37
C ILE A 103 9.42 8.68 24.31
N GLU A 104 9.01 7.63 23.59
CA GLU A 104 9.82 6.46 23.28
C GLU A 104 9.73 6.17 21.79
N CYS A 105 10.84 5.79 21.18
CA CYS A 105 10.93 5.53 19.75
C CYS A 105 12.10 4.59 19.50
N GLU A 106 11.83 3.29 19.49
CA GLU A 106 12.83 2.24 19.40
C GLU A 106 12.67 1.39 18.13
N ASN A 107 13.77 0.86 17.65
CA ASN A 107 13.86 -0.08 16.53
C ASN A 107 13.40 0.45 15.15
N ILE A 108 13.19 1.75 14.99
CA ILE A 108 12.83 2.32 13.67
C ILE A 108 13.87 1.97 12.63
N GLN A 109 15.14 2.25 12.90
CA GLN A 109 16.22 1.96 11.96
C GLN A 109 16.35 0.45 11.69
N LEU A 110 16.24 -0.38 12.73
CA LEU A 110 16.23 -1.83 12.59
C LEU A 110 15.16 -2.29 11.57
N ILE A 111 13.94 -1.76 11.70
CA ILE A 111 12.83 -2.11 10.80
C ILE A 111 13.09 -1.61 9.38
N GLN A 112 13.61 -0.40 9.21
CA GLN A 112 13.91 0.17 7.89
C GLN A 112 15.01 -0.59 7.14
N GLU A 113 15.93 -1.22 7.86
CA GLU A 113 17.06 -1.97 7.30
C GLU A 113 16.72 -3.45 6.99
N LEU A 114 15.51 -3.92 7.30
CA LEU A 114 15.08 -5.27 6.93
C LEU A 114 14.95 -5.39 5.40
N ASP A 115 15.49 -6.44 4.84
CA ASP A 115 15.54 -6.71 3.40
C ASP A 115 14.16 -6.84 2.72
N PHE A 116 13.15 -7.20 3.51
CA PHE A 116 11.76 -7.35 3.08
C PHE A 116 10.91 -6.09 3.30
N VAL A 117 11.49 -5.01 3.83
CA VAL A 117 10.81 -3.71 4.01
C VAL A 117 11.24 -2.77 2.89
N HIS A 118 10.30 -2.40 2.05
CA HIS A 118 10.50 -1.48 0.93
C HIS A 118 10.04 -0.05 1.29
N GLY A 119 9.22 0.59 0.48
CA GLY A 119 8.76 1.95 0.75
C GLY A 119 8.18 2.13 2.16
N ASN A 120 8.67 3.12 2.90
CA ASN A 120 8.19 3.46 4.23
C ASN A 120 8.33 4.97 4.50
N ASN A 121 7.74 5.45 5.60
CA ASN A 121 7.89 6.84 6.07
C ASN A 121 8.23 6.91 7.58
N LEU A 122 8.90 5.88 8.09
CA LEU A 122 9.24 5.78 9.50
C LEU A 122 10.27 6.83 9.95
N ASP A 123 11.06 7.36 9.03
CA ASP A 123 12.03 8.46 9.26
C ASP A 123 11.39 9.75 9.81
N LYS A 124 10.08 9.90 9.63
CA LYS A 124 9.31 11.01 10.19
C LYS A 124 9.06 10.89 11.69
N ILE A 125 9.23 9.70 12.27
CA ILE A 125 9.00 9.44 13.68
C ILE A 125 10.30 9.65 14.45
N LYS A 126 10.25 10.55 15.44
CA LYS A 126 11.40 10.85 16.29
C LYS A 126 10.94 11.28 17.69
N LEU A 127 11.82 11.14 18.66
CA LEU A 127 11.58 11.65 20.01
C LEU A 127 11.17 13.11 19.99
N GLY A 128 10.16 13.45 20.75
CA GLY A 128 9.61 14.80 20.85
C GLY A 128 8.65 15.20 19.74
N LEU A 129 8.39 14.34 18.73
CA LEU A 129 7.36 14.58 17.71
C LEU A 129 6.01 14.77 18.39
N GLU A 130 5.33 15.87 18.06
CA GLU A 130 3.95 16.10 18.47
C GLU A 130 2.99 15.64 17.40
N THR A 131 1.99 14.86 17.79
CA THR A 131 0.94 14.31 16.94
C THR A 131 -0.39 14.94 17.30
N PHE A 132 -1.13 15.42 16.30
CA PHE A 132 -2.37 16.16 16.50
C PHE A 132 -3.61 15.44 15.97
N ASN A 133 -3.41 14.41 15.14
CA ASN A 133 -4.48 13.66 14.52
C ASN A 133 -4.02 12.21 14.29
N ASN A 134 -4.92 11.25 14.52
CA ASN A 134 -4.65 9.83 14.35
C ASN A 134 -5.64 9.12 13.40
N VAL A 135 -6.42 9.86 12.63
CA VAL A 135 -7.44 9.31 11.72
C VAL A 135 -7.31 9.79 10.27
N ASP A 136 -6.49 10.80 10.04
CA ASP A 136 -6.25 11.38 8.72
C ASP A 136 -5.23 10.54 7.94
N LYS A 137 -5.40 10.44 6.62
CA LYS A 137 -4.43 9.78 5.73
C LYS A 137 -3.03 10.39 5.82
N THR A 138 -2.91 11.68 6.14
CA THR A 138 -1.62 12.39 6.28
C THR A 138 -0.88 12.04 7.57
N SER A 139 -1.59 11.57 8.60
CA SER A 139 -1.01 11.13 9.88
C SER A 139 -0.69 9.64 9.93
N ARG A 140 -0.86 8.93 8.81
CA ARG A 140 -0.58 7.51 8.70
C ARG A 140 0.91 7.25 8.51
N TYR A 141 1.45 6.37 9.35
CA TYR A 141 2.76 5.77 9.15
C TYR A 141 2.57 4.41 8.49
N PHE A 142 3.52 4.04 7.65
CA PHE A 142 3.36 2.82 6.86
C PHE A 142 4.71 2.22 6.44
N MET A 143 4.63 0.98 6.00
CA MET A 143 5.67 0.27 5.26
C MET A 143 5.06 -0.69 4.26
N VAL A 144 5.76 -0.92 3.16
CA VAL A 144 5.45 -1.96 2.17
C VAL A 144 6.34 -3.15 2.47
N LEU A 145 5.73 -4.31 2.63
CA LEU A 145 6.41 -5.57 2.93
C LEU A 145 6.28 -6.51 1.74
N GLU A 146 7.30 -7.33 1.49
CA GLU A 146 7.20 -8.46 0.57
C GLU A 146 7.49 -9.78 1.30
N ALA A 147 7.06 -10.90 0.72
CA ALA A 147 7.33 -12.26 1.19
C ALA A 147 7.16 -13.27 0.04
N GLY A 148 7.64 -14.49 0.21
CA GLY A 148 7.46 -15.59 -0.75
C GLY A 148 6.13 -16.34 -0.57
N SER A 149 5.41 -16.12 0.53
CA SER A 149 4.11 -16.75 0.80
C SER A 149 3.22 -15.88 1.67
N TYR A 150 1.93 -16.25 1.74
CA TYR A 150 0.98 -15.60 2.64
C TYR A 150 1.34 -15.80 4.12
N ASP A 151 1.77 -16.99 4.50
CA ASP A 151 2.13 -17.28 5.89
C ASP A 151 3.37 -16.48 6.30
N GLU A 152 4.37 -16.42 5.43
CA GLU A 152 5.57 -15.62 5.66
C GLU A 152 5.26 -14.12 5.81
N ILE A 153 4.32 -13.56 5.02
CA ILE A 153 3.93 -12.15 5.19
C ILE A 153 3.28 -11.91 6.57
N GLN A 154 2.50 -12.88 7.08
CA GLN A 154 1.91 -12.78 8.42
C GLN A 154 2.96 -12.86 9.53
N GLU A 155 3.98 -13.71 9.36
CA GLU A 155 5.12 -13.80 10.28
C GLU A 155 5.92 -12.49 10.30
N ARG A 156 6.22 -11.91 9.13
CA ARG A 156 6.92 -10.62 9.01
C ARG A 156 6.14 -9.47 9.64
N ILE A 157 4.83 -9.42 9.42
CA ILE A 157 3.94 -8.44 10.09
C ILE A 157 3.99 -8.61 11.61
N SER A 158 3.89 -9.85 12.10
CA SER A 158 3.94 -10.16 13.53
C SER A 158 5.28 -9.78 14.15
N TYR A 159 6.38 -10.07 13.44
CA TYR A 159 7.71 -9.67 13.85
C TYR A 159 7.83 -8.15 13.99
N ILE A 160 7.44 -7.38 12.96
CA ILE A 160 7.48 -5.91 13.01
C ILE A 160 6.65 -5.37 14.18
N LYS A 161 5.43 -5.89 14.37
CA LYS A 161 4.57 -5.47 15.48
C LYS A 161 5.16 -5.76 16.84
N SER A 162 5.98 -6.81 16.97
CA SER A 162 6.67 -7.15 18.22
C SER A 162 7.91 -6.31 18.48
N GLN A 163 8.58 -5.84 17.43
CA GLN A 163 9.85 -5.10 17.54
C GLN A 163 9.67 -3.59 17.62
N LEU A 164 8.70 -3.04 16.89
CA LEU A 164 8.51 -1.59 16.81
C LEU A 164 7.86 -1.07 18.10
N ASN A 165 8.62 -0.34 18.90
CA ASN A 165 8.14 0.25 20.14
C ASN A 165 8.14 1.78 20.05
N ILE A 166 6.93 2.35 20.02
CA ILE A 166 6.73 3.80 20.04
C ILE A 166 5.68 4.09 21.11
N LYS A 167 6.01 5.02 22.01
CA LYS A 167 5.10 5.49 23.04
C LYS A 167 4.84 6.98 22.88
N VAL A 168 3.58 7.33 23.01
CA VAL A 168 3.10 8.71 22.96
C VAL A 168 2.52 9.07 24.32
N GLN A 169 2.92 10.19 24.90
CA GLN A 169 2.40 10.69 26.16
C GLN A 169 1.39 11.82 25.90
N ARG A 170 0.25 11.75 26.60
CA ARG A 170 -0.73 12.82 26.67
C ARG A 170 -1.31 12.86 28.11
N ASP A 171 -1.32 14.02 28.73
CA ASP A 171 -1.88 14.23 30.09
C ASP A 171 -1.29 13.26 31.15
N GLY A 172 0.00 12.97 31.03
CA GLY A 172 0.71 12.03 31.91
C GLY A 172 0.46 10.55 31.62
N ILE A 173 -0.41 10.20 30.68
CA ILE A 173 -0.75 8.83 30.30
C ILE A 173 0.03 8.42 29.07
N MET A 174 0.52 7.17 29.05
CA MET A 174 1.26 6.60 27.92
C MET A 174 0.34 5.74 27.04
N TYR A 175 0.47 5.94 25.74
CA TYR A 175 -0.28 5.23 24.70
C TYR A 175 0.69 4.56 23.72
N SER A 176 0.27 3.39 23.22
CA SER A 176 1.02 2.63 22.22
C SER A 176 0.49 2.89 20.81
N ILE A 177 1.21 2.37 19.81
CA ILE A 177 0.83 2.36 18.39
C ILE A 177 -0.60 1.82 18.19
N ILE A 178 -1.34 2.44 17.28
CA ILE A 178 -2.65 1.98 16.82
C ILE A 178 -2.44 1.35 15.44
N TRP A 179 -2.39 0.02 15.41
CA TRP A 179 -2.27 -0.73 14.15
C TRP A 179 -3.60 -0.72 13.38
N ASN A 180 -3.50 -0.58 12.06
CA ASN A 180 -4.63 -0.61 11.13
C ASN A 180 -4.80 -2.02 10.53
#